data_dc2475c3f95cea521d2480aaa43b7110
#
_entry.id   dc2475c3f95cea521d2480aaa43b7110
#
_cell.length_a   1.000
_cell.length_b   1.000
_cell.length_c   1.000
_cell.angle_alpha   90.00
_cell.angle_beta   90.00
_cell.angle_gamma   90.00
#
_symmetry.space_group_name_H-M   'P 1'
#
loop_
_entity.id
_entity.type
_entity.pdbx_description
1 polymer ?
#
loop_
_entity_poly.entity_id
_entity_poly.type
_entity_poly.pdbx_seq_one_letter_code
_entity_poly.pdbx_strand_id
1 'polypeptide(L)'
;MACLRSGGGARPTFLWRWGARRAASPGSGLRTWERWAGGAGLLLAGLLPLATSLAPAPALAIPRLDLKPYPAPAPGERRWVIQLSGLLPPSPDPALSANPADWRVELIAGRNLELDCNQVMFSGRMRSQPVAGTELRVVQISEVSPLASTRMACPPGEPKRRAFVPMGGKPFVVPYDVSRPIVLYAPKDLELRWRLWKAERRQWPAREF
;
A
#
# COMPACT_ATOMS: atom_id res chain seq x y z
N MET A 1 -47.65 -20.65 -39.61
CA MET A 1 -48.75 -20.15 -38.78
C MET A 1 -48.19 -19.18 -37.78
N ALA A 2 -48.59 -17.94 -37.91
CA ALA A 2 -48.11 -16.80 -37.13
C ALA A 2 -48.79 -16.73 -35.77
N CYS A 3 -48.07 -16.24 -34.76
CA CYS A 3 -48.67 -15.46 -33.68
C CYS A 3 -47.60 -14.52 -33.07
N LEU A 4 -47.70 -13.28 -33.46
CA LEU A 4 -47.12 -12.11 -32.78
C LEU A 4 -47.86 -11.85 -31.47
N ARG A 5 -47.13 -11.55 -30.39
CA ARG A 5 -47.66 -10.75 -29.30
C ARG A 5 -46.59 -9.79 -28.80
N SER A 6 -46.84 -8.54 -29.11
CA SER A 6 -46.23 -7.34 -28.54
C SER A 6 -46.71 -7.13 -27.10
N GLY A 7 -45.80 -6.87 -26.17
CA GLY A 7 -46.10 -6.44 -24.83
C GLY A 7 -45.13 -5.32 -24.44
N GLY A 8 -45.60 -4.07 -24.58
CA GLY A 8 -44.88 -2.88 -24.15
C GLY A 8 -44.88 -2.80 -22.61
N GLY A 9 -43.71 -2.74 -22.02
CA GLY A 9 -43.51 -2.50 -20.60
C GLY A 9 -42.83 -1.13 -20.41
N ALA A 10 -43.57 -0.19 -19.82
CA ALA A 10 -43.17 1.15 -19.52
C ALA A 10 -41.93 1.22 -18.59
N ARG A 11 -40.97 2.04 -18.96
CA ARG A 11 -39.82 2.39 -18.12
C ARG A 11 -40.24 3.42 -17.06
N PRO A 12 -39.99 3.22 -15.78
CA PRO A 12 -40.11 4.31 -14.81
C PRO A 12 -38.91 5.25 -14.94
N THR A 13 -39.19 6.46 -15.40
CA THR A 13 -38.25 7.60 -15.34
C THR A 13 -38.15 8.07 -13.90
N PHE A 14 -37.04 7.76 -13.24
CA PHE A 14 -36.72 8.30 -11.92
C PHE A 14 -36.04 9.67 -12.10
N LEU A 15 -36.85 10.73 -11.98
CA LEU A 15 -36.38 12.12 -11.93
C LEU A 15 -35.77 12.39 -10.56
N TRP A 16 -34.45 12.41 -10.46
CA TRP A 16 -33.75 12.99 -9.33
C TRP A 16 -33.78 14.51 -9.41
N ARG A 17 -34.64 15.07 -8.57
CA ARG A 17 -34.76 16.52 -8.38
C ARG A 17 -33.61 17.00 -7.50
N TRP A 18 -32.61 17.61 -8.11
CA TRP A 18 -31.55 18.34 -7.41
C TRP A 18 -32.10 19.62 -6.79
N GLY A 19 -32.29 19.61 -5.50
CA GLY A 19 -32.58 20.80 -4.70
C GLY A 19 -31.30 21.61 -4.49
N ALA A 20 -31.13 22.67 -5.26
CA ALA A 20 -30.09 23.67 -5.00
C ALA A 20 -30.42 24.43 -3.72
N ARG A 21 -29.71 24.19 -2.62
CA ARG A 21 -29.73 25.02 -1.44
C ARG A 21 -28.84 26.25 -1.70
N ARG A 22 -29.49 27.41 -1.80
CA ARG A 22 -28.82 28.71 -1.83
C ARG A 22 -28.19 28.96 -0.46
N ALA A 23 -26.89 29.22 -0.44
CA ALA A 23 -26.18 29.75 0.71
C ALA A 23 -26.58 31.22 0.90
N ALA A 24 -27.09 31.52 2.08
CA ALA A 24 -27.37 32.90 2.53
C ALA A 24 -26.06 33.56 2.97
N SER A 25 -25.72 34.68 2.38
CA SER A 25 -24.63 35.56 2.79
C SER A 25 -25.00 36.29 4.09
N PRO A 26 -24.13 36.40 5.09
CA PRO A 26 -24.34 37.29 6.21
C PRO A 26 -23.95 38.71 5.85
N GLY A 27 -24.90 39.62 6.08
CA GLY A 27 -24.78 41.03 5.81
C GLY A 27 -23.71 41.74 6.64
N SER A 28 -23.08 42.67 5.96
CA SER A 28 -22.15 43.66 6.49
C SER A 28 -22.87 44.65 7.42
N GLY A 29 -22.73 44.50 8.73
CA GLY A 29 -23.13 45.49 9.72
C GLY A 29 -21.98 46.44 10.01
N LEU A 30 -22.01 47.62 9.38
CA LEU A 30 -21.18 48.74 9.76
C LEU A 30 -21.69 49.27 11.11
N ARG A 31 -20.90 49.09 12.18
CA ARG A 31 -21.10 49.83 13.44
C ARG A 31 -20.14 50.99 13.50
N THR A 32 -20.70 52.19 13.41
CA THR A 32 -20.07 53.46 13.70
C THR A 32 -19.65 53.52 15.17
N TRP A 33 -18.36 53.72 15.43
CA TRP A 33 -17.84 54.03 16.76
C TRP A 33 -17.72 55.52 16.93
N GLU A 34 -18.53 56.00 17.81
CA GLU A 34 -18.49 57.40 18.25
C GLU A 34 -17.21 57.67 19.05
N ARG A 35 -16.64 58.82 18.71
CA ARG A 35 -15.45 59.42 19.32
C ARG A 35 -15.74 59.88 20.74
N TRP A 36 -15.03 59.36 21.71
CA TRP A 36 -14.88 60.01 23.01
C TRP A 36 -13.45 60.54 23.10
N ALA A 37 -13.36 61.85 23.13
CA ALA A 37 -12.15 62.57 23.47
C ALA A 37 -12.13 62.78 25.01
N GLY A 38 -10.98 62.56 25.60
CA GLY A 38 -10.72 63.05 26.95
C GLY A 38 -9.82 62.16 27.78
N GLY A 39 -8.66 62.65 28.15
CA GLY A 39 -7.89 62.14 29.29
C GLY A 39 -6.41 61.85 29.01
N ALA A 40 -5.57 62.86 29.15
CA ALA A 40 -4.14 62.73 29.27
C ALA A 40 -3.77 61.98 30.55
N GLY A 41 -3.16 60.82 30.41
CA GLY A 41 -2.59 60.07 31.52
C GLY A 41 -1.32 59.39 31.04
N LEU A 42 -0.17 59.99 31.35
CA LEU A 42 1.16 59.38 31.19
C LEU A 42 1.30 58.21 32.18
N LEU A 43 1.10 57.02 31.72
CA LEU A 43 1.52 55.83 32.43
C LEU A 43 2.56 55.10 31.58
N LEU A 44 3.79 55.12 32.06
CA LEU A 44 4.90 54.28 31.60
C LEU A 44 4.49 52.81 31.80
N ALA A 45 3.95 52.20 30.77
CA ALA A 45 3.73 50.76 30.75
C ALA A 45 4.99 50.07 30.22
N GLY A 46 5.68 49.39 31.11
CA GLY A 46 6.83 48.54 30.78
C GLY A 46 6.45 47.48 29.79
N LEU A 47 7.10 47.47 28.60
CA LEU A 47 7.07 46.42 27.62
C LEU A 47 7.78 45.20 28.20
N LEU A 48 7.01 44.25 28.76
CA LEU A 48 7.43 42.89 29.03
C LEU A 48 7.46 42.17 27.67
N PRO A 49 8.60 41.63 27.20
CA PRO A 49 8.60 40.78 26.02
C PRO A 49 7.87 39.48 26.37
N LEU A 50 6.72 39.24 25.73
CA LEU A 50 6.12 37.93 25.70
C LEU A 50 7.08 36.99 24.95
N ALA A 51 7.92 36.26 25.67
CA ALA A 51 8.68 35.15 25.16
C ALA A 51 7.68 34.02 24.83
N THR A 52 7.21 33.99 23.58
CA THR A 52 6.48 32.84 23.04
C THR A 52 7.45 31.65 22.98
N SER A 53 7.41 30.81 24.02
CA SER A 53 8.08 29.52 24.00
C SER A 53 7.46 28.67 22.89
N LEU A 54 8.13 28.56 21.72
CA LEU A 54 7.83 27.55 20.74
C LEU A 54 8.15 26.19 21.38
N ALA A 55 7.15 25.52 21.92
CA ALA A 55 7.28 24.15 22.33
C ALA A 55 7.60 23.32 21.07
N PRO A 56 8.67 22.51 21.07
CA PRO A 56 8.95 21.64 19.93
C PRO A 56 7.77 20.71 19.71
N ALA A 57 7.29 20.64 18.45
CA ALA A 57 6.24 19.71 18.07
C ALA A 57 6.67 18.29 18.46
N PRO A 58 5.77 17.45 19.01
CA PRO A 58 6.10 16.07 19.35
C PRO A 58 6.59 15.37 18.07
N ALA A 59 7.84 14.94 18.05
CA ALA A 59 8.36 14.11 17.00
C ALA A 59 7.51 12.84 16.97
N LEU A 60 6.82 12.57 15.85
CA LEU A 60 6.12 11.32 15.63
C LEU A 60 7.16 10.20 15.67
N ALA A 61 7.29 9.56 16.83
CA ALA A 61 8.17 8.41 16.99
C ALA A 61 7.69 7.32 16.03
N ILE A 62 8.50 6.97 15.05
CA ILE A 62 8.27 5.80 14.19
C ILE A 62 8.17 4.60 15.13
N PRO A 63 7.04 3.85 15.15
CA PRO A 63 6.91 2.69 16.01
C PRO A 63 8.10 1.76 15.79
N ARG A 64 8.84 1.47 16.86
CA ARG A 64 9.94 0.52 16.76
C ARG A 64 9.37 -0.84 16.37
N LEU A 65 9.91 -1.39 15.30
CA LEU A 65 9.56 -2.72 14.84
C LEU A 65 9.89 -3.75 15.94
N ASP A 66 8.87 -4.31 16.59
CA ASP A 66 9.07 -5.38 17.59
C ASP A 66 9.07 -6.74 16.88
N LEU A 67 10.24 -7.36 16.85
CA LEU A 67 10.44 -8.70 16.29
C LEU A 67 10.55 -9.80 17.35
N LYS A 68 10.38 -9.48 18.63
CA LYS A 68 10.46 -10.47 19.73
C LYS A 68 9.44 -11.59 19.61
N PRO A 69 8.18 -11.34 19.17
CA PRO A 69 7.20 -12.42 19.04
C PRO A 69 7.49 -13.40 17.90
N TYR A 70 8.40 -13.03 17.00
CA TYR A 70 8.72 -13.86 15.83
C TYR A 70 9.93 -14.75 16.13
N PRO A 71 9.87 -16.06 15.79
CA PRO A 71 10.97 -16.99 16.04
C PRO A 71 12.26 -16.55 15.34
N ALA A 72 13.40 -16.97 15.89
CA ALA A 72 14.67 -16.79 15.20
C ALA A 72 14.71 -17.62 13.91
N PRO A 73 15.43 -17.20 12.87
CA PRO A 73 15.60 -18.00 11.67
C PRO A 73 16.37 -19.28 11.98
N ALA A 74 16.01 -20.39 11.31
CA ALA A 74 16.72 -21.64 11.41
C ALA A 74 18.14 -21.56 10.84
N PRO A 75 19.06 -22.46 11.22
CA PRO A 75 20.37 -22.53 10.57
C PRO A 75 20.25 -22.66 9.05
N GLY A 76 20.94 -21.81 8.31
CA GLY A 76 20.85 -21.77 6.85
C GLY A 76 19.75 -20.87 6.29
N GLU A 77 18.89 -20.32 7.13
CA GLU A 77 17.85 -19.37 6.75
C GLU A 77 18.22 -17.92 7.07
N ARG A 78 17.49 -17.00 6.42
CA ARG A 78 17.49 -15.56 6.70
C ARG A 78 16.07 -15.11 6.95
N ARG A 79 15.90 -14.23 7.93
CA ARG A 79 14.63 -13.55 8.19
C ARG A 79 14.56 -12.24 7.42
N TRP A 80 13.54 -12.08 6.60
CA TRP A 80 13.20 -10.85 5.89
C TRP A 80 12.02 -10.20 6.56
N VAL A 81 12.01 -8.86 6.59
CA VAL A 81 10.92 -8.09 7.20
C VAL A 81 10.54 -6.96 6.27
N ILE A 82 9.26 -6.87 5.97
CA ILE A 82 8.68 -5.76 5.21
C ILE A 82 7.74 -5.02 6.14
N GLN A 83 8.07 -3.76 6.42
CA GLN A 83 7.18 -2.86 7.15
C GLN A 83 6.52 -1.92 6.15
N LEU A 84 5.19 -1.98 6.09
CA LEU A 84 4.42 -1.14 5.20
C LEU A 84 4.21 0.24 5.84
N SER A 85 4.24 1.28 5.02
CA SER A 85 3.93 2.63 5.48
C SER A 85 2.42 2.79 5.68
N GLY A 86 2.01 3.44 6.77
CA GLY A 86 0.61 3.85 6.98
C GLY A 86 0.13 4.91 5.98
N LEU A 87 1.06 5.61 5.36
CA LEU A 87 0.79 6.55 4.28
C LEU A 87 0.89 5.80 2.96
N LEU A 88 -0.25 5.64 2.30
CA LEU A 88 -0.26 5.12 0.94
C LEU A 88 0.33 6.16 0.00
N PRO A 89 1.26 5.78 -0.89
CA PRO A 89 1.66 6.69 -1.93
C PRO A 89 0.42 7.07 -2.75
N PRO A 90 0.20 8.37 -3.04
CA PRO A 90 -0.92 8.79 -3.86
C PRO A 90 -0.86 8.04 -5.18
N SER A 91 -1.96 7.39 -5.56
CA SER A 91 -2.07 6.82 -6.89
C SER A 91 -2.44 7.94 -7.84
N PRO A 92 -1.63 8.24 -8.86
CA PRO A 92 -2.01 9.21 -9.89
C PRO A 92 -3.17 8.70 -10.74
N ASP A 93 -3.46 7.42 -10.71
CA ASP A 93 -4.55 6.80 -11.45
C ASP A 93 -5.87 6.82 -10.65
N PRO A 94 -6.86 7.63 -11.07
CA PRO A 94 -8.15 7.72 -10.40
C PRO A 94 -8.99 6.43 -10.52
N ALA A 95 -8.64 5.53 -11.44
CA ALA A 95 -9.32 4.24 -11.58
C ALA A 95 -8.99 3.26 -10.46
N LEU A 96 -7.87 3.46 -9.75
CA LEU A 96 -7.45 2.60 -8.66
C LEU A 96 -8.10 3.00 -7.34
N SER A 97 -8.37 2.00 -6.50
CA SER A 97 -8.90 2.22 -5.15
C SER A 97 -7.87 2.93 -4.27
N ALA A 98 -8.33 3.92 -3.52
CA ALA A 98 -7.55 4.58 -2.47
C ALA A 98 -7.67 3.84 -1.12
N ASN A 99 -8.53 2.83 -1.01
CA ASN A 99 -8.73 2.08 0.22
C ASN A 99 -7.63 1.02 0.40
N PRO A 100 -6.82 1.07 1.47
CA PRO A 100 -5.79 0.08 1.77
C PRO A 100 -6.31 -1.36 1.86
N ALA A 101 -7.55 -1.56 2.29
CA ALA A 101 -8.16 -2.89 2.39
C ALA A 101 -8.28 -3.61 1.04
N ASP A 102 -8.33 -2.84 -0.06
CA ASP A 102 -8.40 -3.36 -1.42
C ASP A 102 -7.02 -3.68 -2.01
N TRP A 103 -5.94 -3.43 -1.25
CA TRP A 103 -4.59 -3.62 -1.72
C TRP A 103 -4.02 -4.94 -1.23
N ARG A 104 -3.06 -5.45 -1.98
CA ARG A 104 -2.31 -6.66 -1.64
C ARG A 104 -0.82 -6.41 -1.85
N VAL A 105 0.00 -7.17 -1.15
CA VAL A 105 1.44 -7.20 -1.31
C VAL A 105 1.83 -8.53 -1.93
N GLU A 106 2.44 -8.52 -3.09
CA GLU A 106 3.04 -9.69 -3.68
C GLU A 106 4.49 -9.83 -3.21
N LEU A 107 4.82 -11.01 -2.74
CA LEU A 107 6.17 -11.39 -2.32
C LEU A 107 6.85 -12.14 -3.48
N ILE A 108 8.05 -11.70 -3.84
CA ILE A 108 8.79 -12.25 -4.97
C ILE A 108 10.16 -12.67 -4.46
N ALA A 109 10.34 -13.96 -4.24
CA ALA A 109 11.67 -14.51 -3.93
C ALA A 109 12.42 -14.83 -5.22
N GLY A 110 13.73 -14.74 -5.19
CA GLY A 110 14.55 -14.99 -6.35
C GLY A 110 16.03 -15.03 -6.03
N ARG A 111 16.84 -15.22 -7.05
CA ARG A 111 18.31 -15.21 -6.97
C ARG A 111 18.90 -14.19 -7.92
N ASN A 112 19.94 -13.50 -7.51
CA ASN A 112 20.76 -12.71 -8.43
C ASN A 112 21.82 -13.63 -9.05
N LEU A 113 21.73 -13.81 -10.35
CA LEU A 113 22.59 -14.71 -11.10
C LEU A 113 23.30 -13.97 -12.24
N GLU A 114 24.46 -14.47 -12.64
CA GLU A 114 25.07 -14.12 -13.92
C GLU A 114 24.48 -15.01 -14.99
N LEU A 115 23.79 -14.39 -15.95
CA LEU A 115 23.10 -15.06 -17.05
C LEU A 115 23.86 -14.84 -18.35
N ASP A 116 23.96 -15.88 -19.13
CA ASP A 116 24.34 -15.86 -20.55
C ASP A 116 23.08 -15.79 -21.44
N CYS A 117 23.14 -16.33 -22.66
CA CYS A 117 22.00 -16.42 -23.56
C CYS A 117 20.95 -17.45 -23.13
N ASN A 118 21.25 -18.30 -22.14
CA ASN A 118 20.35 -19.33 -21.68
C ASN A 118 19.29 -18.81 -20.72
N GLN A 119 18.10 -19.40 -20.78
CA GLN A 119 17.05 -19.14 -19.80
C GLN A 119 17.30 -19.99 -18.57
N VAL A 120 17.29 -19.34 -17.40
CA VAL A 120 17.47 -20.00 -16.11
C VAL A 120 16.18 -19.91 -15.33
N MET A 121 15.77 -21.02 -14.73
CA MET A 121 14.56 -21.13 -13.91
C MET A 121 14.81 -22.01 -12.69
N PHE A 122 14.04 -21.79 -11.65
CA PHE A 122 13.92 -22.67 -10.49
C PHE A 122 12.56 -22.46 -9.84
N SER A 123 12.15 -23.38 -9.00
CA SER A 123 10.87 -23.35 -8.31
C SER A 123 11.04 -23.50 -6.81
N GLY A 124 9.97 -23.26 -6.07
CA GLY A 124 9.91 -23.44 -4.63
C GLY A 124 8.49 -23.19 -4.13
N ARG A 125 8.30 -23.32 -2.84
CA ARG A 125 7.00 -23.18 -2.23
C ARG A 125 7.00 -22.11 -1.17
N MET A 126 6.07 -21.15 -1.26
CA MET A 126 5.77 -20.19 -0.21
C MET A 126 4.51 -20.60 0.52
N ARG A 127 4.54 -20.59 1.85
CA ARG A 127 3.38 -20.90 2.69
C ARG A 127 3.28 -19.91 3.84
N SER A 128 2.06 -19.47 4.15
CA SER A 128 1.78 -18.70 5.36
C SER A 128 1.53 -19.67 6.51
N GLN A 129 2.27 -19.52 7.61
CA GLN A 129 2.19 -20.38 8.80
C GLN A 129 1.87 -19.53 10.02
N PRO A 130 1.05 -20.03 10.96
CA PRO A 130 0.84 -19.37 12.25
C PRO A 130 2.10 -19.48 13.11
N VAL A 131 2.34 -18.45 13.91
CA VAL A 131 3.36 -18.52 14.97
C VAL A 131 2.69 -19.08 16.23
N ALA A 132 3.23 -20.17 16.76
CA ALA A 132 2.65 -20.86 17.90
C ALA A 132 2.42 -19.92 19.09
N GLY A 133 1.25 -20.01 19.71
CA GLY A 133 0.87 -19.20 20.87
C GLY A 133 0.56 -17.71 20.56
N THR A 134 0.43 -17.34 19.29
CA THR A 134 0.12 -15.96 18.88
C THR A 134 -0.86 -15.92 17.70
N GLU A 135 -1.44 -14.75 17.47
CA GLU A 135 -2.25 -14.45 16.27
C GLU A 135 -1.39 -14.07 15.06
N LEU A 136 -0.08 -14.13 15.19
CA LEU A 136 0.85 -13.72 14.14
C LEU A 136 1.02 -14.81 13.10
N ARG A 137 1.35 -14.38 11.89
CA ARG A 137 1.67 -15.27 10.79
C ARG A 137 3.02 -14.90 10.18
N VAL A 138 3.72 -15.91 9.71
CA VAL A 138 4.97 -15.77 8.98
C VAL A 138 4.86 -16.46 7.63
N VAL A 139 5.67 -16.05 6.67
CA VAL A 139 5.78 -16.72 5.39
C VAL A 139 7.06 -17.54 5.40
N GLN A 140 6.94 -18.82 5.06
CA GLN A 140 8.07 -19.76 4.96
C GLN A 140 8.29 -20.11 3.50
N ILE A 141 9.54 -20.03 3.04
CA ILE A 141 9.97 -20.57 1.75
C ILE A 141 10.65 -21.93 1.98
N SER A 142 10.16 -22.94 1.27
CA SER A 142 10.66 -24.32 1.35
C SER A 142 10.69 -24.97 -0.02
N GLU A 143 11.23 -26.18 -0.08
CA GLU A 143 11.23 -27.01 -1.30
C GLU A 143 11.83 -26.28 -2.53
N VAL A 144 12.91 -25.52 -2.29
CA VAL A 144 13.56 -24.77 -3.39
C VAL A 144 14.34 -25.75 -4.27
N SER A 145 13.97 -25.82 -5.56
CA SER A 145 14.62 -26.69 -6.52
C SER A 145 16.02 -26.20 -6.90
N PRO A 146 16.88 -27.08 -7.42
CA PRO A 146 18.08 -26.67 -8.15
C PRO A 146 17.73 -25.76 -9.34
N LEU A 147 18.72 -25.02 -9.79
CA LEU A 147 18.62 -24.23 -11.03
C LEU A 147 18.55 -25.18 -12.25
N ALA A 148 17.61 -24.92 -13.12
CA ALA A 148 17.53 -25.50 -14.44
C ALA A 148 17.84 -24.43 -15.48
N SER A 149 18.55 -24.80 -16.54
CA SER A 149 18.93 -23.90 -17.62
C SER A 149 18.77 -24.58 -18.97
N THR A 150 18.39 -23.81 -19.98
CA THR A 150 18.52 -24.27 -21.37
C THR A 150 20.01 -24.44 -21.71
N ARG A 151 20.29 -25.25 -22.69
CA ARG A 151 21.69 -25.53 -23.14
C ARG A 151 21.84 -25.11 -24.60
N MET A 152 21.62 -23.82 -24.86
CA MET A 152 21.86 -23.28 -26.20
C MET A 152 23.34 -22.88 -26.33
N ALA A 153 23.89 -23.05 -27.52
CA ALA A 153 25.20 -22.51 -27.86
C ALA A 153 25.07 -20.98 -27.96
N CYS A 154 25.69 -20.27 -27.03
CA CYS A 154 25.66 -18.80 -27.05
C CYS A 154 26.61 -18.26 -28.13
N PRO A 155 26.30 -17.12 -28.76
CA PRO A 155 27.20 -16.44 -29.67
C PRO A 155 28.57 -16.17 -29.04
N PRO A 156 29.68 -16.32 -29.77
CA PRO A 156 30.99 -15.98 -29.26
C PRO A 156 31.07 -14.52 -28.84
N GLY A 157 31.59 -14.26 -27.61
CA GLY A 157 31.75 -12.89 -27.10
C GLY A 157 30.50 -12.24 -26.52
N GLU A 158 29.39 -12.95 -26.42
CA GLU A 158 28.20 -12.41 -25.75
C GLU A 158 28.48 -12.14 -24.28
N PRO A 159 28.24 -10.87 -23.79
CA PRO A 159 28.54 -10.53 -22.42
C PRO A 159 27.50 -11.15 -21.48
N LYS A 160 27.98 -11.74 -20.38
CA LYS A 160 27.11 -12.16 -19.30
C LYS A 160 26.47 -10.94 -18.60
N ARG A 161 25.22 -11.08 -18.19
CA ARG A 161 24.48 -10.04 -17.47
C ARG A 161 24.06 -10.52 -16.10
N ARG A 162 24.21 -9.67 -15.09
CA ARG A 162 23.65 -9.95 -13.75
C ARG A 162 22.17 -9.61 -13.74
N ALA A 163 21.32 -10.57 -13.38
CA ALA A 163 19.88 -10.37 -13.32
C ALA A 163 19.26 -11.12 -12.14
N PHE A 164 18.15 -10.57 -11.65
CA PHE A 164 17.32 -11.24 -10.67
C PHE A 164 16.40 -12.23 -11.37
N VAL A 165 16.55 -13.50 -11.04
CA VAL A 165 15.72 -14.60 -11.53
C VAL A 165 14.68 -14.91 -10.47
N PRO A 166 13.39 -14.61 -10.70
CA PRO A 166 12.34 -14.90 -9.73
C PRO A 166 12.10 -16.41 -9.63
N MET A 167 11.75 -16.86 -8.45
CA MET A 167 11.30 -18.23 -8.20
C MET A 167 9.97 -18.46 -8.94
N GLY A 168 9.91 -19.50 -9.76
CA GLY A 168 8.72 -19.87 -10.51
C GLY A 168 7.59 -20.33 -9.58
N GLY A 169 6.35 -20.14 -10.03
CA GLY A 169 5.14 -20.53 -9.30
C GLY A 169 4.04 -19.51 -9.45
N LYS A 170 2.94 -19.74 -8.73
CA LYS A 170 1.84 -18.76 -8.66
C LYS A 170 2.27 -17.57 -7.82
N PRO A 171 1.80 -16.34 -8.15
CA PRO A 171 2.03 -15.16 -7.31
C PRO A 171 1.60 -15.41 -5.87
N PHE A 172 2.47 -15.11 -4.92
CA PHE A 172 2.14 -15.22 -3.49
C PHE A 172 1.81 -13.84 -2.96
N VAL A 173 0.54 -13.63 -2.65
CA VAL A 173 0.01 -12.33 -2.23
C VAL A 173 -0.56 -12.39 -0.81
N VAL A 174 -0.28 -11.35 -0.03
CA VAL A 174 -0.77 -11.17 1.34
C VAL A 174 -1.55 -9.86 1.43
N PRO A 175 -2.46 -9.70 2.40
CA PRO A 175 -3.15 -8.43 2.63
C PRO A 175 -2.17 -7.28 2.88
N TYR A 176 -2.58 -6.07 2.49
CA TYR A 176 -1.86 -4.85 2.87
C TYR A 176 -2.28 -4.48 4.30
N ASP A 177 -1.42 -4.77 5.27
CA ASP A 177 -1.65 -4.47 6.68
C ASP A 177 -0.48 -3.64 7.21
N VAL A 178 -0.76 -2.42 7.66
CA VAL A 178 0.25 -1.50 8.21
C VAL A 178 0.48 -1.73 9.71
N SER A 179 -0.43 -2.42 10.37
CA SER A 179 -0.36 -2.69 11.82
C SER A 179 0.64 -3.78 12.17
N ARG A 180 0.98 -4.64 11.20
CA ARG A 180 1.85 -5.80 11.40
C ARG A 180 2.90 -5.89 10.29
N PRO A 181 4.17 -6.18 10.62
CA PRO A 181 5.17 -6.44 9.59
C PRO A 181 4.90 -7.78 8.89
N ILE A 182 5.24 -7.85 7.61
CA ILE A 182 5.29 -9.12 6.90
C ILE A 182 6.66 -9.72 7.19
N VAL A 183 6.68 -10.85 7.88
CA VAL A 183 7.90 -11.58 8.22
C VAL A 183 8.01 -12.84 7.38
N LEU A 184 9.17 -13.03 6.74
CA LEU A 184 9.41 -14.13 5.84
C LEU A 184 10.75 -14.79 6.18
N TYR A 185 10.77 -16.13 6.17
CA TYR A 185 11.96 -16.96 6.32
C TYR A 185 12.28 -17.63 4.99
N ALA A 186 13.53 -17.53 4.58
CA ALA A 186 14.01 -18.08 3.32
C ALA A 186 15.43 -18.60 3.44
N PRO A 187 15.85 -19.57 2.63
CA PRO A 187 17.27 -19.92 2.44
C PRO A 187 18.12 -18.69 2.17
N LYS A 188 19.38 -18.69 2.66
CA LYS A 188 20.29 -17.53 2.61
C LYS A 188 20.62 -17.06 1.20
N ASP A 189 20.56 -17.95 0.23
CA ASP A 189 20.85 -17.71 -1.19
C ASP A 189 19.70 -17.05 -1.95
N LEU A 190 18.53 -16.89 -1.30
CA LEU A 190 17.40 -16.17 -1.86
C LEU A 190 17.39 -14.71 -1.43
N GLU A 191 17.01 -13.85 -2.35
CA GLU A 191 16.64 -12.46 -2.09
C GLU A 191 15.14 -12.30 -2.17
N LEU A 192 14.60 -11.34 -1.42
CA LEU A 192 13.19 -11.01 -1.41
C LEU A 192 12.96 -9.64 -2.04
N ARG A 193 12.03 -9.58 -2.97
CA ARG A 193 11.45 -8.36 -3.52
C ARG A 193 9.95 -8.37 -3.26
N TRP A 194 9.32 -7.22 -3.36
CA TRP A 194 7.88 -7.11 -3.20
C TRP A 194 7.33 -6.00 -4.07
N ARG A 195 6.03 -6.09 -4.40
CA ARG A 195 5.29 -5.03 -5.10
C ARG A 195 3.86 -4.97 -4.62
N LEU A 196 3.19 -3.86 -4.89
CA LEU A 196 1.79 -3.67 -4.55
C LEU A 196 0.88 -4.09 -5.70
N TRP A 197 -0.18 -4.78 -5.37
CA TRP A 197 -1.34 -5.00 -6.21
C TRP A 197 -2.45 -4.09 -5.72
N LYS A 198 -2.97 -3.23 -6.58
CA LYS A 198 -4.02 -2.28 -6.27
C LYS A 198 -5.27 -2.68 -7.03
N ALA A 199 -6.40 -2.79 -6.34
CA ALA A 199 -7.66 -3.09 -7.00
C ALA A 199 -8.18 -1.87 -7.76
N GLU A 200 -8.92 -2.10 -8.83
CA GLU A 200 -9.70 -1.08 -9.49
C GLU A 200 -10.90 -0.68 -8.62
N ARG A 201 -11.32 0.58 -8.71
CA ARG A 201 -12.56 1.05 -8.07
C ARG A 201 -13.79 0.45 -8.71
N ARG A 202 -13.72 0.18 -10.01
CA ARG A 202 -14.84 -0.34 -10.78
C ARG A 202 -15.07 -1.80 -10.45
N GLN A 203 -16.32 -2.13 -10.14
CA GLN A 203 -16.78 -3.49 -9.93
C GLN A 203 -17.63 -3.93 -11.13
N TRP A 204 -17.52 -5.20 -11.50
CA TRP A 204 -18.26 -5.78 -12.61
C TRP A 204 -19.28 -6.78 -12.07
N PRO A 205 -20.54 -6.74 -12.54
CA PRO A 205 -21.53 -7.71 -12.12
C PRO A 205 -21.17 -9.11 -12.65
N ALA A 206 -21.35 -10.12 -11.83
CA ALA A 206 -21.34 -11.50 -12.28
C ALA A 206 -22.58 -11.79 -13.12
N ARG A 207 -22.48 -12.78 -14.01
CA ARG A 207 -23.61 -13.31 -14.77
C ARG A 207 -23.98 -14.67 -14.19
N GLU A 208 -25.27 -14.90 -14.06
CA GLU A 208 -25.85 -16.20 -13.74
C GLU A 208 -26.08 -16.97 -15.05
N PHE A 209 -25.77 -18.28 -15.07
CA PHE A 209 -25.90 -19.18 -16.20
C PHE A 209 -26.84 -20.32 -15.84
#